data_bce3f867ab28cc7b6bccc1d36bcdce28
#
_entry.id   bce3f867ab28cc7b6bccc1d36bcdce28
#
_cell.length_a   1.000
_cell.length_b   1.000
_cell.length_c   1.000
_cell.angle_alpha   90.00
_cell.angle_beta   90.00
_cell.angle_gamma   90.00
#
_symmetry.space_group_name_H-M   'P 1'
#
loop_
_entity.id
_entity.type
_entity.pdbx_description
1 polymer ?
#
loop_
_entity_poly.entity_id
_entity_poly.type
_entity_poly.pdbx_seq_one_letter_code
_entity_poly.pdbx_strand_id
1 'polypeptide(L)'
;SSIEIEDVLFKHDSIAEAAVVARSDEKWGETPCAFVTLVADAQPLDEQQVIDYCAENLARFKLPKAVVFMELPKTSTGKVQKYALREIAEGLNK
;
A
#
# COMPACT_ATOMS: atom_id res chain seq x y z
N SER A 1 8.91 -0.76 -8.91
CA SER A 1 8.98 -1.82 -7.93
C SER A 1 8.21 -1.44 -6.67
N SER A 2 7.81 -2.43 -5.90
CA SER A 2 7.07 -2.18 -4.66
C SER A 2 7.89 -1.38 -3.65
N ILE A 3 9.20 -1.57 -3.64
CA ILE A 3 10.08 -0.87 -2.70
C ILE A 3 10.07 0.63 -2.96
N GLU A 4 10.04 1.05 -4.20
CA GLU A 4 10.00 2.48 -4.54
C GLU A 4 8.70 3.12 -4.02
N ILE A 5 7.58 2.43 -4.17
CA ILE A 5 6.30 2.93 -3.67
C ILE A 5 6.30 2.98 -2.14
N GLU A 6 6.82 1.93 -1.51
CA GLU A 6 6.93 1.88 -0.05
C GLU A 6 7.77 3.05 0.48
N ASP A 7 8.90 3.34 -0.18
CA ASP A 7 9.77 4.43 0.22
C ASP A 7 9.06 5.78 0.16
N VAL A 8 8.25 6.01 -0.87
CA VAL A 8 7.47 7.23 -0.99
C VAL A 8 6.45 7.32 0.14
N LEU A 9 5.74 6.22 0.43
CA LEU A 9 4.74 6.20 1.48
C LEU A 9 5.34 6.47 2.86
N PHE A 10 6.52 5.93 3.14
CA PHE A 10 7.18 6.14 4.44
C PHE A 10 7.53 7.60 4.69
N LYS A 11 7.63 8.42 3.66
CA LYS A 11 7.94 9.85 3.83
C LYS A 11 6.73 10.67 4.26
N HIS A 12 5.54 10.09 4.26
CA HIS A 12 4.34 10.78 4.68
C HIS A 12 4.23 10.77 6.21
N ASP A 13 4.06 11.95 6.81
CA ASP A 13 4.06 12.10 8.27
C ASP A 13 2.96 11.29 8.98
N SER A 14 1.85 11.05 8.30
CA SER A 14 0.72 10.32 8.89
C SER A 14 0.84 8.80 8.76
N ILE A 15 1.82 8.30 8.01
CA ILE A 15 1.97 6.87 7.76
C ILE A 15 3.04 6.27 8.67
N ALA A 16 2.62 5.33 9.53
CA ALA A 16 3.54 4.63 10.42
C ALA A 16 4.21 3.46 9.72
N GLU A 17 3.45 2.70 8.91
CA GLU A 17 3.95 1.54 8.19
C GLU A 17 3.27 1.43 6.84
N ALA A 18 3.99 0.89 5.87
CA ALA A 18 3.44 0.66 4.54
C ALA A 18 4.06 -0.59 3.93
N ALA A 19 3.26 -1.34 3.19
CA ALA A 19 3.72 -2.48 2.41
C ALA A 19 2.93 -2.52 1.12
N VAL A 20 3.60 -2.85 0.02
CA VAL A 20 2.97 -2.87 -1.30
C VAL A 20 3.14 -4.25 -1.90
N VAL A 21 2.05 -4.80 -2.41
CA VAL A 21 2.05 -6.09 -3.09
C VAL A 21 1.41 -5.94 -4.46
N ALA A 22 1.71 -6.87 -5.36
CA ALA A 22 1.05 -6.93 -6.65
C ALA A 22 -0.31 -7.59 -6.49
N ARG A 23 -1.29 -7.09 -7.23
CA ARG A 23 -2.63 -7.65 -7.29
C ARG A 23 -2.96 -7.92 -8.74
N SER A 24 -3.62 -9.05 -9.02
CA SER A 24 -4.03 -9.40 -10.37
C SER A 24 -4.97 -8.36 -10.95
N ASP A 25 -4.79 -8.02 -12.22
CA ASP A 25 -5.59 -7.04 -12.93
C ASP A 25 -5.83 -7.52 -14.35
N GLU A 26 -7.09 -7.55 -14.78
CA GLU A 26 -7.45 -8.07 -16.10
C GLU A 26 -6.83 -7.27 -17.24
N LYS A 27 -6.69 -5.96 -17.05
CA LYS A 27 -6.18 -5.08 -18.11
C LYS A 27 -4.65 -5.01 -18.13
N TRP A 28 -4.03 -4.94 -16.96
CA TRP A 28 -2.60 -4.66 -16.85
C TRP A 28 -1.77 -5.86 -16.42
N GLY A 29 -2.40 -7.01 -16.16
CA GLY A 29 -1.74 -8.19 -15.61
C GLY A 29 -1.63 -8.07 -14.10
N GLU A 30 -0.91 -7.07 -13.64
CA GLU A 30 -0.80 -6.78 -12.21
C GLU A 30 -0.76 -5.27 -11.96
N THR A 31 -1.29 -4.85 -10.80
CA THR A 31 -1.20 -3.46 -10.35
C THR A 31 -0.80 -3.45 -8.88
N PRO A 32 -0.15 -2.37 -8.41
CA PRO A 32 0.24 -2.29 -7.00
C PRO A 32 -0.98 -2.09 -6.10
N CYS A 33 -0.97 -2.76 -4.95
CA CYS A 33 -1.95 -2.56 -3.89
C CYS A 33 -1.18 -2.21 -2.62
N ALA A 34 -1.47 -1.05 -2.05
CA ALA A 34 -0.76 -0.55 -0.88
C ALA A 34 -1.55 -0.85 0.39
N PHE A 35 -0.83 -1.28 1.42
CA PHE A 35 -1.39 -1.51 2.76
C PHE A 35 -0.70 -0.54 3.70
N VAL A 36 -1.48 0.26 4.42
CA VAL A 36 -0.98 1.39 5.19
C VAL A 36 -1.52 1.35 6.61
N THR A 37 -0.63 1.55 7.58
CA THR A 37 -1.01 1.77 8.97
C THR A 37 -0.71 3.23 9.29
N LEU A 38 -1.71 3.97 9.77
CA LEU A 38 -1.54 5.38 10.12
C LEU A 38 -0.99 5.50 11.55
N VAL A 39 -0.29 6.61 11.80
CA VAL A 39 0.15 6.92 13.17
C VAL A 39 -1.07 7.20 14.05
N ALA A 40 -0.90 7.05 15.39
CA ALA A 40 -2.03 7.11 16.33
C ALA A 40 -2.87 8.37 16.24
N ASP A 41 -2.25 9.53 16.08
CA ASP A 41 -2.94 10.81 16.05
C ASP A 41 -3.03 11.41 14.64
N ALA A 42 -3.01 10.55 13.61
CA ALA A 42 -3.02 11.01 12.24
C ALA A 42 -4.31 11.76 11.90
N GLN A 43 -4.18 12.78 11.06
CA GLN A 43 -5.34 13.37 10.42
C GLN A 43 -6.00 12.30 9.54
N PRO A 44 -7.34 12.33 9.39
CA PRO A 44 -7.99 11.37 8.50
C PRO A 44 -7.36 11.39 7.10
N LEU A 45 -7.13 10.20 6.56
CA LEU A 45 -6.46 10.04 5.27
C LEU A 45 -7.20 8.92 4.53
N ASP A 46 -7.76 9.22 3.37
CA ASP A 46 -8.50 8.21 2.60
C ASP A 46 -7.66 7.65 1.46
N GLU A 47 -8.22 6.65 0.78
CA GLU A 47 -7.53 5.97 -0.32
C GLU A 47 -7.07 6.95 -1.40
N GLN A 48 -7.94 7.85 -1.82
CA GLN A 48 -7.61 8.78 -2.90
C GLN A 48 -6.49 9.73 -2.49
N GLN A 49 -6.50 10.17 -1.24
CA GLN A 49 -5.45 11.07 -0.74
C GLN A 49 -4.09 10.38 -0.76
N VAL A 50 -4.04 9.09 -0.41
CA VAL A 50 -2.78 8.32 -0.47
C VAL A 50 -2.31 8.19 -1.92
N ILE A 51 -3.23 7.89 -2.84
CA ILE A 51 -2.88 7.76 -4.27
C ILE A 51 -2.39 9.11 -4.80
N ASP A 52 -3.06 10.20 -4.45
CA ASP A 52 -2.66 11.54 -4.87
C ASP A 52 -1.26 11.91 -4.34
N TYR A 53 -0.97 11.55 -3.09
CA TYR A 53 0.35 11.75 -2.53
C TYR A 53 1.41 10.98 -3.32
N CYS A 54 1.12 9.72 -3.67
CA CYS A 54 2.03 8.94 -4.50
C CYS A 54 2.23 9.59 -5.87
N ALA A 55 1.16 10.17 -6.44
CA ALA A 55 1.22 10.80 -7.76
C ALA A 55 2.15 12.01 -7.80
N GLU A 56 2.36 12.68 -6.66
CA GLU A 56 3.30 13.80 -6.57
C GLU A 56 4.75 13.34 -6.63
N ASN A 57 5.01 12.07 -6.37
CA ASN A 57 6.36 11.56 -6.17
C ASN A 57 6.73 10.38 -7.07
N LEU A 58 5.80 9.84 -7.85
CA LEU A 58 6.02 8.64 -8.66
C LEU A 58 5.44 8.81 -10.06
N ALA A 59 6.00 8.07 -11.01
CA ALA A 59 5.45 8.01 -12.36
C ALA A 59 4.05 7.38 -12.32
N ARG A 60 3.18 7.82 -13.21
CA ARG A 60 1.78 7.41 -13.22
C ARG A 60 1.59 5.89 -13.23
N PHE A 61 2.39 5.17 -14.01
CA PHE A 61 2.24 3.72 -14.12
C PHE A 61 2.67 2.97 -12.87
N LYS A 62 3.28 3.66 -11.90
CA LYS A 62 3.72 3.05 -10.64
C LYS A 62 2.73 3.28 -9.49
N LEU A 63 1.64 3.99 -9.74
CA LEU A 63 0.70 4.34 -8.67
C LEU A 63 -0.10 3.13 -8.22
N PRO A 64 -0.35 3.00 -6.91
CA PRO A 64 -1.24 1.95 -6.43
C PRO A 64 -2.66 2.17 -6.95
N LYS A 65 -3.35 1.09 -7.28
CA LYS A 65 -4.75 1.13 -7.70
C LYS A 65 -5.70 0.98 -6.53
N ALA A 66 -5.19 0.47 -5.41
CA ALA A 66 -5.99 0.30 -4.20
C ALA A 66 -5.11 0.56 -2.99
N VAL A 67 -5.72 1.08 -1.94
CA VAL A 67 -5.06 1.31 -0.65
C VAL A 67 -5.95 0.73 0.44
N VAL A 68 -5.39 -0.10 1.30
CA VAL A 68 -6.10 -0.71 2.41
C VAL A 68 -5.47 -0.21 3.71
N PHE A 69 -6.28 0.32 4.61
CA PHE A 69 -5.81 0.80 5.91
C PHE A 69 -6.01 -0.30 6.93
N MET A 70 -4.91 -0.81 7.47
CA MET A 70 -4.96 -1.89 8.45
C MET A 70 -3.62 -2.02 9.16
N GLU A 71 -3.63 -2.75 10.26
CA GLU A 71 -2.39 -3.13 10.93
C GLU A 71 -1.75 -4.26 10.13
N LEU A 72 -0.45 -4.14 9.83
CA LEU A 72 0.21 -5.11 8.96
C LEU A 72 0.53 -6.41 9.73
N PRO A 73 0.22 -7.58 9.16
CA PRO A 73 0.59 -8.85 9.78
C PRO A 73 2.11 -9.03 9.77
N LYS A 74 2.67 -9.48 10.87
CA LYS A 74 4.11 -9.63 11.02
C LYS A 74 4.48 -10.98 11.59
N THR A 75 5.71 -11.42 11.26
CA THR A 75 6.30 -12.59 11.89
C THR A 75 6.73 -12.27 13.32
N SER A 76 7.12 -13.28 14.08
CA SER A 76 7.62 -13.08 15.43
C SER A 76 8.88 -12.21 15.47
N THR A 77 9.60 -12.10 14.35
CA THR A 77 10.79 -11.25 14.26
C THR A 77 10.49 -9.86 13.69
N GLY A 78 9.21 -9.53 13.48
CA GLY A 78 8.78 -8.20 13.06
C GLY A 78 8.76 -7.94 11.57
N LYS A 79 8.91 -8.97 10.75
CA LYS A 79 8.85 -8.81 9.28
C LYS A 79 7.42 -8.89 8.77
N VAL A 80 7.07 -7.99 7.85
CA VAL A 80 5.73 -7.99 7.24
C VAL A 80 5.53 -9.27 6.43
N GLN A 81 4.39 -9.94 6.66
CA GLN A 81 4.02 -11.16 5.94
C GLN A 81 3.28 -10.80 4.66
N LYS A 82 4.02 -10.50 3.60
CA LYS A 82 3.43 -10.05 2.34
C LYS A 82 2.51 -11.08 1.70
N TYR A 83 2.72 -12.39 1.96
CA TYR A 83 1.83 -13.40 1.40
C TYR A 83 0.40 -13.22 1.90
N ALA A 84 0.24 -12.83 3.18
CA ALA A 84 -1.09 -12.58 3.74
C ALA A 84 -1.72 -11.35 3.10
N LEU A 85 -0.92 -10.31 2.83
CA LEU A 85 -1.40 -9.12 2.16
C LEU A 85 -1.80 -9.40 0.72
N ARG A 86 -1.07 -10.28 0.03
CA ARG A 86 -1.44 -10.67 -1.34
C ARG A 86 -2.79 -11.36 -1.38
N GLU A 87 -3.09 -12.21 -0.40
CA GLU A 87 -4.40 -12.86 -0.32
C GLU A 87 -5.50 -11.83 -0.14
N ILE A 88 -5.29 -10.85 0.74
CA ILE A 88 -6.28 -9.77 0.95
C ILE A 88 -6.45 -8.98 -0.34
N ALA A 89 -5.35 -8.63 -1.00
CA ALA A 89 -5.39 -7.85 -2.24
C ALA A 89 -6.19 -8.57 -3.33
N GLU A 90 -5.99 -9.89 -3.50
CA GLU A 90 -6.74 -10.67 -4.47
C GLU A 90 -8.22 -10.72 -4.12
N GLY A 91 -8.54 -10.75 -2.84
CA GLY A 91 -9.93 -10.72 -2.37
C GLY A 91 -10.68 -9.47 -2.76
N LEU A 92 -9.99 -8.35 -2.97
CA LEU A 92 -10.63 -7.09 -3.39
C LEU A 92 -11.17 -7.16 -4.82
N ASN A 93 -10.74 -8.14 -5.61
CA ASN A 93 -11.20 -8.32 -6.99
C ASN A 93 -12.54 -9.08 -7.08
N LYS A 94 -13.05 -9.55 -5.95
CA LYS A 94 -14.27 -10.37 -5.90
C LYS A 94 -15.48 -9.59 -5.43
#